data_1ec64b9b98126edf276438f132978acf
#
_entry.id   1ec64b9b98126edf276438f132978acf
#
_cell.length_a   1.000
_cell.length_b   1.000
_cell.length_c   1.000
_cell.angle_alpha   90.00
_cell.angle_beta   90.00
_cell.angle_gamma   90.00
#
_symmetry.space_group_name_H-M   'P 1'
#
loop_
_entity.id
_entity.type
_entity.pdbx_description
1 polymer ?
#
loop_
_entity_poly.entity_id
_entity_poly.type
_entity_poly.pdbx_seq_one_letter_code
_entity_poly.pdbx_strand_id
1 'polypeptide(L)'
;MRKFDIEPQEEKSVERFTHGYYQGLIIEIGNMKHYTTYVPAQDQNRKFIEKPLKDICSTIHIPAFSYKELTERARTVDVIWFNERNMPDTFFEVEHSTDIQNSITKFCDLQDFNSRFLIVAPQNRKEQFDKVISRTAFREVKKRVSFYSYESIYRQYELMCKARASDEFI
;
A
#
# COMPACT_ATOMS: atom_id res chain seq x y z
N MET A 1 32.77 13.75 14.73
CA MET A 1 31.47 13.67 14.04
C MET A 1 30.50 12.98 14.97
N ARG A 2 29.61 13.74 15.66
CA ARG A 2 28.66 13.18 16.62
C ARG A 2 27.53 12.51 15.82
N LYS A 3 27.38 11.19 15.98
CA LYS A 3 26.15 10.51 15.59
C LYS A 3 25.02 11.06 16.49
N PHE A 4 24.04 11.67 15.88
CA PHE A 4 22.79 11.96 16.59
C PHE A 4 22.11 10.61 16.84
N ASP A 5 22.15 10.13 18.07
CA ASP A 5 21.33 9.01 18.51
C ASP A 5 19.89 9.52 18.59
N ILE A 6 19.10 9.25 17.55
CA ILE A 6 17.68 9.48 17.55
C ILE A 6 17.07 8.47 18.53
N GLU A 7 16.30 8.93 19.49
CA GLU A 7 15.67 8.05 20.48
C GLU A 7 14.72 7.05 19.80
N PRO A 8 14.65 5.77 20.24
CA PRO A 8 13.83 4.74 19.61
C PRO A 8 12.34 5.07 19.49
N GLN A 9 11.83 6.00 20.32
CA GLN A 9 10.46 6.48 20.26
C GLN A 9 10.25 7.47 19.11
N GLU A 10 11.24 8.29 18.78
CA GLU A 10 11.18 9.22 17.66
C GLU A 10 11.25 8.47 16.32
N GLU A 11 12.11 7.46 16.22
CA GLU A 11 12.17 6.61 15.03
C GLU A 11 10.83 5.92 14.75
N LYS A 12 10.17 5.37 15.76
CA LYS A 12 8.84 4.75 15.63
C LYS A 12 7.77 5.75 15.21
N SER A 13 7.83 6.99 15.68
CA SER A 13 6.85 8.03 15.33
C SER A 13 7.03 8.47 13.87
N VAL A 14 8.28 8.65 13.42
CA VAL A 14 8.61 8.97 12.02
C VAL A 14 8.19 7.84 11.08
N GLU A 15 8.45 6.60 11.46
CA GLU A 15 8.04 5.42 10.68
C GLU A 15 6.52 5.35 10.54
N ARG A 16 5.78 5.54 11.60
CA ARG A 16 4.30 5.58 11.58
C ARG A 16 3.76 6.69 10.69
N PHE A 17 4.35 7.88 10.78
CA PHE A 17 3.98 9.02 9.95
C PHE A 17 4.22 8.73 8.48
N THR A 18 5.40 8.22 8.13
CA THR A 18 5.78 7.88 6.75
C THR A 18 4.87 6.81 6.17
N HIS A 19 4.60 5.75 6.93
CA HIS A 19 3.70 4.67 6.51
C HIS A 19 2.30 5.20 6.21
N GLY A 20 1.70 5.94 7.13
CA GLY A 20 0.37 6.54 6.95
C GLY A 20 0.31 7.51 5.78
N TYR A 21 1.37 8.29 5.54
CA TYR A 21 1.45 9.21 4.42
C TYR A 21 1.37 8.48 3.08
N TYR A 22 2.14 7.40 2.89
CA TYR A 22 2.11 6.65 1.63
C TYR A 22 0.86 5.81 1.48
N GLN A 23 0.29 5.29 2.55
CA GLN A 23 -1.06 4.70 2.50
C GLN A 23 -2.07 5.75 2.00
N GLY A 24 -2.01 6.96 2.51
CA GLY A 24 -2.87 8.07 2.09
C GLY A 24 -2.74 8.42 0.61
N LEU A 25 -1.51 8.51 0.09
CA LEU A 25 -1.28 8.72 -1.34
C LEU A 25 -1.92 7.62 -2.19
N ILE A 26 -1.74 6.37 -1.80
CA ILE A 26 -2.30 5.22 -2.53
C ILE A 26 -3.83 5.24 -2.48
N ILE A 27 -4.42 5.58 -1.35
CA ILE A 27 -5.87 5.73 -1.20
C ILE A 27 -6.40 6.82 -2.15
N GLU A 28 -5.78 8.00 -2.14
CA GLU A 28 -6.20 9.12 -2.98
C GLU A 28 -6.08 8.80 -4.47
N ILE A 29 -5.01 8.13 -4.88
CA ILE A 29 -4.85 7.67 -6.27
C ILE A 29 -5.98 6.69 -6.62
N GLY A 30 -6.28 5.74 -5.74
CA GLY A 30 -7.36 4.77 -5.93
C GLY A 30 -8.73 5.44 -6.06
N ASN A 31 -9.01 6.42 -5.21
CA ASN A 31 -10.23 7.22 -5.26
C ASN A 31 -10.36 7.97 -6.59
N MET A 32 -9.30 8.60 -7.05
CA MET A 32 -9.28 9.30 -8.34
C MET A 32 -9.46 8.35 -9.54
N LYS A 33 -9.06 7.09 -9.38
CA LYS A 33 -9.27 6.04 -10.39
C LYS A 33 -10.62 5.32 -10.25
N HIS A 34 -11.47 5.76 -9.34
CA HIS A 34 -12.81 5.19 -9.09
C HIS A 34 -12.81 3.77 -8.51
N TYR A 35 -11.74 3.37 -7.82
CA TYR A 35 -11.74 2.17 -7.01
C TYR A 35 -12.41 2.40 -5.66
N THR A 36 -12.96 1.36 -5.07
CA THR A 36 -13.28 1.34 -3.64
C THR A 36 -12.00 1.07 -2.87
N THR A 37 -11.61 1.97 -1.98
CA THR A 37 -10.35 1.91 -1.24
C THR A 37 -10.58 1.51 0.21
N TYR A 38 -9.70 0.64 0.72
CA TYR A 38 -9.78 0.07 2.07
C TYR A 38 -8.41 0.12 2.75
N VAL A 39 -8.42 0.36 4.06
CA VAL A 39 -7.24 0.21 4.95
C VAL A 39 -7.60 -0.63 6.17
N PRO A 40 -6.62 -1.35 6.76
CA PRO A 40 -6.85 -2.15 7.97
C PRO A 40 -7.34 -1.30 9.15
N ALA A 41 -8.15 -1.90 10.02
CA ALA A 41 -8.71 -1.23 11.19
C ALA A 41 -7.64 -0.54 12.07
N GLN A 42 -6.49 -1.17 12.24
CA GLN A 42 -5.37 -0.64 13.02
C GLN A 42 -4.73 0.62 12.42
N ASP A 43 -4.90 0.85 11.12
CA ASP A 43 -4.31 1.98 10.41
C ASP A 43 -5.29 3.12 10.17
N GLN A 44 -6.57 2.94 10.44
CA GLN A 44 -7.63 3.91 10.16
C GLN A 44 -7.44 5.27 10.82
N ASN A 45 -6.78 5.32 11.97
CA ASN A 45 -6.48 6.55 12.69
C ASN A 45 -5.11 7.16 12.33
N ARG A 46 -4.32 6.53 11.47
CA ARG A 46 -3.10 7.13 10.93
C ARG A 46 -3.47 8.33 10.07
N LYS A 47 -2.61 9.33 10.04
CA LYS A 47 -2.91 10.59 9.33
C LYS A 47 -2.21 10.66 7.98
N PHE A 48 -2.97 11.14 7.01
CA PHE A 48 -2.48 11.66 5.75
C PHE A 48 -2.73 13.17 5.73
N ILE A 49 -1.65 13.94 5.78
CA ILE A 49 -1.68 15.40 5.97
C ILE A 49 -2.40 15.71 7.30
N GLU A 50 -3.65 16.10 7.32
CA GLU A 50 -4.40 16.45 8.54
C GLU A 50 -5.59 15.50 8.80
N LYS A 51 -5.90 14.62 7.86
CA LYS A 51 -7.07 13.73 7.95
C LYS A 51 -6.66 12.30 8.31
N PRO A 52 -7.41 11.61 9.18
CA PRO A 52 -7.20 10.19 9.40
C PRO A 52 -7.57 9.40 8.14
N LEU A 53 -6.90 8.26 7.91
CA LEU A 53 -7.10 7.44 6.72
C LEU A 53 -8.56 6.96 6.57
N LYS A 54 -9.27 6.73 7.69
CA LYS A 54 -10.69 6.36 7.66
C LYS A 54 -11.58 7.40 7.00
N ASP A 55 -11.18 8.68 6.99
CA ASP A 55 -11.97 9.76 6.40
C ASP A 55 -11.70 9.93 4.90
N ILE A 56 -10.61 9.36 4.39
CA ILE A 56 -10.25 9.43 2.98
C ILE A 56 -10.48 8.13 2.22
N CYS A 57 -10.44 6.95 2.87
CA CYS A 57 -10.78 5.69 2.21
C CYS A 57 -12.30 5.59 1.96
N SER A 58 -12.67 4.87 0.90
CA SER A 58 -14.07 4.74 0.51
C SER A 58 -14.87 3.85 1.45
N THR A 59 -14.22 2.88 2.07
CA THR A 59 -14.85 1.96 3.02
C THR A 59 -13.92 1.62 4.17
N ILE A 60 -14.49 1.51 5.37
CA ILE A 60 -13.80 1.00 6.55
C ILE A 60 -14.09 -0.49 6.79
N HIS A 61 -14.97 -1.07 6.01
CA HIS A 61 -15.34 -2.49 6.08
C HIS A 61 -14.92 -3.19 4.81
N ILE A 62 -14.16 -4.29 4.97
CA ILE A 62 -13.75 -5.08 3.82
C ILE A 62 -14.95 -5.78 3.18
N PRO A 63 -15.14 -5.72 1.85
CA PRO A 63 -16.16 -6.51 1.17
C PRO A 63 -15.98 -8.01 1.38
N ALA A 64 -17.07 -8.76 1.48
CA ALA A 64 -17.04 -10.22 1.54
C ALA A 64 -16.82 -10.80 0.13
N PHE A 65 -15.58 -10.84 -0.33
CA PHE A 65 -15.23 -11.24 -1.70
C PHE A 65 -14.82 -12.72 -1.83
N SER A 66 -14.62 -13.43 -0.71
CA SER A 66 -14.13 -14.82 -0.73
C SER A 66 -14.40 -15.55 0.59
N TYR A 67 -13.78 -16.71 0.76
CA TYR A 67 -13.80 -17.48 2.00
C TYR A 67 -13.30 -16.64 3.17
N LYS A 68 -13.80 -16.96 4.36
CA LYS A 68 -13.47 -16.22 5.58
C LYS A 68 -11.97 -16.11 5.83
N GLU A 69 -11.23 -17.21 5.65
CA GLU A 69 -9.79 -17.27 5.88
C GLU A 69 -9.02 -16.32 4.95
N LEU A 70 -9.41 -16.24 3.68
CA LEU A 70 -8.79 -15.35 2.70
C LEU A 70 -9.17 -13.89 2.97
N THR A 71 -10.43 -13.62 3.31
CA THR A 71 -10.86 -12.28 3.70
C THR A 71 -10.14 -11.78 4.96
N GLU A 72 -9.99 -12.65 5.96
CA GLU A 72 -9.21 -12.32 7.17
C GLU A 72 -7.73 -12.04 6.84
N ARG A 73 -7.15 -12.79 5.93
CA ARG A 73 -5.77 -12.53 5.47
C ARG A 73 -5.66 -11.18 4.76
N ALA A 74 -6.60 -10.88 3.89
CA ALA A 74 -6.66 -9.62 3.15
C ALA A 74 -6.85 -8.40 4.08
N ARG A 75 -7.57 -8.55 5.19
CA ARG A 75 -7.77 -7.47 6.18
C ARG A 75 -6.48 -6.87 6.71
N THR A 76 -5.38 -7.59 6.63
CA THR A 76 -4.06 -7.15 7.14
C THR A 76 -3.22 -6.43 6.09
N VAL A 77 -3.69 -6.35 4.84
CA VAL A 77 -2.99 -5.66 3.75
C VAL A 77 -3.12 -4.14 3.92
N ASP A 78 -2.03 -3.43 3.72
CA ASP A 78 -1.94 -2.00 4.04
C ASP A 78 -2.92 -1.12 3.27
N VAL A 79 -3.14 -1.39 1.98
CA VAL A 79 -4.20 -0.77 1.17
C VAL A 79 -4.70 -1.79 0.15
N ILE A 80 -6.03 -1.82 -0.04
CA ILE A 80 -6.64 -2.62 -1.09
C ILE A 80 -7.51 -1.72 -1.96
N TRP A 81 -7.42 -1.88 -3.27
CA TRP A 81 -8.36 -1.33 -4.22
C TRP A 81 -9.32 -2.44 -4.68
N PHE A 82 -10.61 -2.21 -4.52
CA PHE A 82 -11.65 -3.08 -5.04
C PHE A 82 -12.28 -2.47 -6.28
N ASN A 83 -12.59 -3.31 -7.27
CA ASN A 83 -13.29 -2.88 -8.46
C ASN A 83 -14.80 -2.70 -8.19
N GLU A 84 -15.55 -2.30 -9.19
CA GLU A 84 -17.01 -2.07 -9.10
C GLU A 84 -17.83 -3.30 -8.70
N ARG A 85 -17.28 -4.51 -8.83
CA ARG A 85 -17.90 -5.77 -8.40
C ARG A 85 -17.47 -6.20 -7.00
N ASN A 86 -16.80 -5.32 -6.26
CA ASN A 86 -16.22 -5.60 -4.94
C ASN A 86 -15.20 -6.75 -4.93
N MET A 87 -14.53 -6.98 -6.05
CA MET A 87 -13.42 -7.93 -6.13
C MET A 87 -12.09 -7.17 -5.99
N PRO A 88 -11.09 -7.78 -5.33
CA PRO A 88 -9.79 -7.11 -5.14
C PRO A 88 -9.06 -6.97 -6.48
N ASP A 89 -8.82 -5.73 -6.88
CA ASP A 89 -8.04 -5.38 -8.07
C ASP A 89 -6.54 -5.29 -7.77
N THR A 90 -6.18 -4.60 -6.69
CA THR A 90 -4.78 -4.36 -6.32
C THR A 90 -4.59 -4.42 -4.82
N PHE A 91 -3.57 -5.16 -4.39
CA PHE A 91 -3.09 -5.20 -3.02
C PHE A 91 -1.77 -4.44 -2.91
N PHE A 92 -1.66 -3.57 -1.91
CA PHE A 92 -0.47 -2.76 -1.65
C PHE A 92 0.07 -3.04 -0.25
N GLU A 93 1.38 -3.24 -0.15
CA GLU A 93 2.11 -3.24 1.10
C GLU A 93 3.13 -2.12 1.11
N VAL A 94 3.11 -1.30 2.15
CA VAL A 94 4.02 -0.16 2.33
C VAL A 94 5.14 -0.58 3.28
N GLU A 95 6.36 -0.64 2.77
CA GLU A 95 7.52 -1.21 3.46
C GLU A 95 8.61 -0.17 3.67
N HIS A 96 8.55 0.60 4.77
CA HIS A 96 9.57 1.59 5.07
C HIS A 96 10.86 0.94 5.59
N SER A 97 10.76 0.20 6.68
CA SER A 97 11.89 -0.48 7.34
C SER A 97 11.60 -1.94 7.71
N THR A 98 10.42 -2.43 7.37
CA THR A 98 9.94 -3.76 7.73
C THR A 98 10.42 -4.85 6.76
N ASP A 99 10.06 -6.10 7.03
CA ASP A 99 10.49 -7.24 6.25
C ASP A 99 9.64 -7.44 4.99
N ILE A 100 10.23 -7.13 3.83
CA ILE A 100 9.62 -7.33 2.51
C ILE A 100 9.17 -8.79 2.31
N GLN A 101 9.88 -9.77 2.88
CA GLN A 101 9.51 -11.17 2.77
C GLN A 101 8.12 -11.46 3.35
N ASN A 102 7.78 -10.86 4.47
CA ASN A 102 6.46 -11.03 5.09
C ASN A 102 5.34 -10.52 4.18
N SER A 103 5.55 -9.39 3.51
CA SER A 103 4.59 -8.84 2.55
C SER A 103 4.40 -9.74 1.33
N ILE A 104 5.49 -10.25 0.76
CA ILE A 104 5.42 -11.18 -0.36
C ILE A 104 4.76 -12.49 0.05
N THR A 105 5.02 -12.99 1.25
CA THR A 105 4.34 -14.17 1.80
C THR A 105 2.83 -13.95 1.89
N LYS A 106 2.40 -12.78 2.31
CA LYS A 106 0.98 -12.39 2.34
C LYS A 106 0.38 -12.41 0.94
N PHE A 107 1.10 -11.93 -0.06
CA PHE A 107 0.67 -12.00 -1.46
C PHE A 107 0.56 -13.45 -1.98
N CYS A 108 1.44 -14.34 -1.54
CA CYS A 108 1.31 -15.77 -1.85
C CYS A 108 -0.01 -16.34 -1.35
N ASP A 109 -0.45 -15.95 -0.16
CA ASP A 109 -1.73 -16.40 0.40
C ASP A 109 -2.95 -15.89 -0.41
N LEU A 110 -2.78 -14.81 -1.16
CA LEU A 110 -3.82 -14.13 -1.94
C LEU A 110 -3.66 -14.33 -3.46
N GLN A 111 -2.78 -15.24 -3.88
CA GLN A 111 -2.40 -15.40 -5.29
C GLN A 111 -3.51 -15.90 -6.21
N ASP A 112 -4.56 -16.52 -5.67
CA ASP A 112 -5.64 -17.09 -6.47
C ASP A 112 -6.59 -16.03 -7.05
N PHE A 113 -6.51 -14.80 -6.56
CA PHE A 113 -7.25 -13.68 -7.14
C PHE A 113 -6.54 -13.11 -8.36
N ASN A 114 -7.31 -12.70 -9.36
CA ASN A 114 -6.77 -12.00 -10.52
C ASN A 114 -6.44 -10.53 -10.16
N SER A 115 -5.48 -10.37 -9.28
CA SER A 115 -5.11 -9.08 -8.70
C SER A 115 -3.66 -8.73 -9.01
N ARG A 116 -3.34 -7.45 -8.92
CA ARG A 116 -1.96 -6.96 -8.91
C ARG A 116 -1.46 -6.88 -7.48
N PHE A 117 -0.18 -7.10 -7.28
CA PHE A 117 0.48 -7.04 -5.99
C PHE A 117 1.62 -6.04 -6.07
N LEU A 118 1.60 -5.03 -5.22
CA LEU A 118 2.60 -3.96 -5.22
C LEU A 118 3.26 -3.80 -3.86
N ILE A 119 4.60 -3.79 -3.88
CA ILE A 119 5.41 -3.34 -2.76
C ILE A 119 5.75 -1.88 -3.01
N VAL A 120 5.42 -1.02 -2.05
CA VAL A 120 5.72 0.42 -2.07
C VAL A 120 6.73 0.71 -0.97
N ALA A 121 7.92 1.16 -1.35
CA ALA A 121 9.04 1.33 -0.44
C ALA A 121 10.02 2.42 -0.94
N PRO A 122 10.94 2.90 -0.09
CA PRO A 122 12.01 3.77 -0.58
C PRO A 122 12.82 3.10 -1.68
N GLN A 123 13.32 3.88 -2.65
CA GLN A 123 14.11 3.37 -3.78
C GLN A 123 15.32 2.56 -3.34
N ASN A 124 15.95 2.91 -2.22
CA ASN A 124 17.10 2.18 -1.69
C ASN A 124 16.80 0.74 -1.23
N ARG A 125 15.53 0.35 -1.18
CA ARG A 125 15.09 -1.01 -0.85
C ARG A 125 14.83 -1.89 -2.09
N LYS A 126 14.99 -1.33 -3.29
CA LYS A 126 14.76 -2.07 -4.55
C LYS A 126 15.65 -3.30 -4.67
N GLU A 127 16.90 -3.20 -4.31
CA GLU A 127 17.87 -4.30 -4.35
C GLU A 127 17.45 -5.44 -3.40
N GLN A 128 17.02 -5.11 -2.19
CA GLN A 128 16.48 -6.10 -1.24
C GLN A 128 15.23 -6.77 -1.79
N PHE A 129 14.32 -6.01 -2.39
CA PHE A 129 13.15 -6.55 -3.05
C PHE A 129 13.52 -7.55 -4.14
N ASP A 130 14.42 -7.19 -5.04
CA ASP A 130 14.87 -8.06 -6.14
C ASP A 130 15.46 -9.37 -5.61
N LYS A 131 16.24 -9.29 -4.53
CA LYS A 131 16.84 -10.45 -3.88
C LYS A 131 15.79 -11.37 -3.26
N VAL A 132 14.80 -10.82 -2.56
CA VAL A 132 13.76 -11.60 -1.89
C VAL A 132 12.82 -12.24 -2.91
N ILE A 133 12.32 -11.46 -3.89
CA ILE A 133 11.35 -11.97 -4.89
C ILE A 133 11.95 -13.05 -5.80
N SER A 134 13.29 -13.07 -5.95
CA SER A 134 13.98 -14.08 -6.74
C SER A 134 14.07 -15.46 -6.08
N ARG A 135 13.73 -15.57 -4.79
CA ARG A 135 13.75 -16.86 -4.09
C ARG A 135 12.75 -17.83 -4.71
N THR A 136 13.14 -19.12 -4.76
CA THR A 136 12.31 -20.19 -5.36
C THR A 136 10.93 -20.27 -4.72
N ALA A 137 10.82 -20.00 -3.40
CA ALA A 137 9.54 -20.01 -2.69
C ALA A 137 8.49 -19.05 -3.29
N PHE A 138 8.91 -17.99 -3.98
CA PHE A 138 8.04 -16.96 -4.53
C PHE A 138 7.85 -17.05 -6.06
N ARG A 139 8.31 -18.13 -6.69
CA ARG A 139 8.26 -18.29 -8.15
C ARG A 139 6.86 -18.13 -8.75
N GLU A 140 5.82 -18.56 -8.03
CA GLU A 140 4.44 -18.52 -8.52
C GLU A 140 3.87 -17.09 -8.57
N VAL A 141 4.28 -16.22 -7.64
CA VAL A 141 3.80 -14.84 -7.58
C VAL A 141 4.76 -13.84 -8.21
N LYS A 142 6.01 -14.23 -8.46
CA LYS A 142 7.08 -13.32 -8.92
C LYS A 142 6.69 -12.40 -10.07
N LYS A 143 5.98 -12.93 -11.08
CA LYS A 143 5.58 -12.16 -12.25
C LYS A 143 4.46 -11.16 -11.99
N ARG A 144 3.78 -11.29 -10.85
CA ARG A 144 2.61 -10.48 -10.48
C ARG A 144 2.92 -9.46 -9.39
N VAL A 145 4.11 -9.51 -8.78
CA VAL A 145 4.55 -8.57 -7.76
C VAL A 145 5.45 -7.53 -8.38
N SER A 146 5.10 -6.27 -8.22
CA SER A 146 5.86 -5.12 -8.70
C SER A 146 6.36 -4.27 -7.54
N PHE A 147 7.50 -3.61 -7.74
CA PHE A 147 8.06 -2.63 -6.82
C PHE A 147 7.81 -1.23 -7.34
N TYR A 148 7.27 -0.37 -6.46
CA TYR A 148 7.12 1.07 -6.72
C TYR A 148 7.83 1.84 -5.62
N SER A 149 8.72 2.75 -6.03
CA SER A 149 9.37 3.63 -5.07
C SER A 149 8.39 4.67 -4.52
N TYR A 150 8.69 5.19 -3.34
CA TYR A 150 7.97 6.32 -2.75
C TYR A 150 7.88 7.50 -3.70
N GLU A 151 8.97 7.79 -4.41
CA GLU A 151 9.01 8.88 -5.39
C GLU A 151 8.06 8.63 -6.57
N SER A 152 7.98 7.40 -7.06
CA SER A 152 7.05 7.03 -8.14
C SER A 152 5.60 7.20 -7.73
N ILE A 153 5.23 6.81 -6.52
CA ILE A 153 3.87 6.97 -5.98
C ILE A 153 3.53 8.45 -5.83
N TYR A 154 4.43 9.25 -5.25
CA TYR A 154 4.23 10.69 -5.10
C TYR A 154 4.08 11.39 -6.45
N ARG A 155 4.91 11.05 -7.42
CA ARG A 155 4.84 11.61 -8.78
C ARG A 155 3.52 11.28 -9.45
N GLN A 156 3.04 10.06 -9.33
CA GLN A 156 1.75 9.67 -9.88
C GLN A 156 0.60 10.45 -9.24
N TYR A 157 0.61 10.59 -7.93
CA TYR A 157 -0.36 11.42 -7.21
C TYR A 157 -0.36 12.87 -7.71
N GLU A 158 0.81 13.47 -7.80
CA GLU A 158 0.97 14.86 -8.27
C GLU A 158 0.45 15.05 -9.69
N LEU A 159 0.79 14.15 -10.62
CA LEU A 159 0.31 14.18 -12.00
C LEU A 159 -1.23 14.06 -12.07
N MET A 160 -1.82 13.18 -11.28
CA MET A 160 -3.27 13.00 -11.25
C MET A 160 -3.99 14.23 -10.67
N CYS A 161 -3.44 14.85 -9.65
CA CYS A 161 -3.98 16.09 -9.09
C CYS A 161 -3.95 17.23 -10.13
N LYS A 162 -2.87 17.35 -10.90
CA LYS A 162 -2.74 18.34 -11.98
C LYS A 162 -3.72 18.07 -13.12
N ALA A 163 -3.87 16.83 -13.55
CA ALA A 163 -4.82 16.45 -14.60
C ALA A 163 -6.27 16.78 -14.17
N ARG A 164 -6.64 16.45 -12.93
CA ARG A 164 -7.96 16.77 -12.39
C ARG A 164 -8.23 18.27 -12.33
N ALA A 165 -7.26 19.07 -11.90
CA ALA A 165 -7.37 20.53 -11.88
C ALA A 165 -7.56 21.11 -13.30
N SER A 166 -6.92 20.53 -14.32
CA SER A 166 -7.11 20.92 -15.73
C SER A 166 -8.52 20.59 -16.22
N ASP A 167 -9.09 19.46 -15.83
CA ASP A 167 -10.44 19.04 -16.24
C ASP A 167 -11.54 19.95 -15.64
N GLU A 168 -11.29 20.55 -14.48
CA GLU A 168 -12.21 21.50 -13.85
C GLU A 168 -12.32 22.84 -14.61
N PHE A 169 -11.39 23.13 -15.53
CA PHE A 169 -11.40 24.36 -16.34
C PHE A 169 -12.12 24.21 -17.68
N ILE A 170 -12.59 23.07 -18.02
CA ILE A 170 -13.37 22.75 -19.20
C ILE A 170 -14.83 22.51 -18.82
#